data_c80b76310c23dfcd06c94b5499451ce2
#
_entry.id   c80b76310c23dfcd06c94b5499451ce2
#
_cell.length_a   1.000
_cell.length_b   1.000
_cell.length_c   1.000
_cell.angle_alpha   90.00
_cell.angle_beta   90.00
_cell.angle_gamma   90.00
#
_symmetry.space_group_name_H-M   'P 1'
#
loop_
_entity.id
_entity.type
_entity.pdbx_description
1 polymer ?
#
loop_
_entity_poly.entity_id
_entity_poly.type
_entity_poly.pdbx_seq_one_letter_code
_entity_poly.pdbx_strand_id
1 'polypeptide(L)'
;MTELHESAGTGPGDAHFAVFTDRADAAAVARSFTRPGTRTLAHASGRPWLVGHWHDDEVLTAVVGCCPVDADELRRRTARLRDLAELDALARSLPGSFHLVAVLDGQVRLQGTASGLRLVFHTEIDGVRVAATRADTLAAVRGLDPDVEELAVRLLWPAPYPLSETSMWREVTAVAPQDAVVVAADGRTVRHTRWWAPPEPVRPLAEAAPLIRKALEEAVGARTRQGGVVSCDLSGGLDSTSVCFLADRSPARVVASTWPGRDPADTDLSWAERAMGYLPDVEHMVWDADASPLVYEDLLGIDDLLDEPTIGVMDRSRVLHHLPVLAARGSRLHLTGIGGDHVAWCSEAYYHRLLRTRPLFALRQLRGFRALSPTPGRTGSGSPTPPGTCVARCPRPSPRVSAGAWPRACSTG
;
A
#
# COMPACT_ATOMS: atom_id res chain seq x y z
N MET A 1 2.44 8.56 -35.18
CA MET A 1 1.61 8.51 -33.98
C MET A 1 1.91 7.18 -33.28
N THR A 2 3.13 6.99 -32.80
CA THR A 2 3.57 5.72 -32.21
C THR A 2 4.83 6.00 -31.37
N GLU A 3 4.76 6.91 -30.39
CA GLU A 3 5.89 7.23 -29.49
C GLU A 3 5.45 7.80 -28.14
N LEU A 4 4.38 7.20 -27.54
CA LEU A 4 3.97 7.57 -26.17
C LEU A 4 3.84 6.35 -25.24
N HIS A 5 4.50 5.22 -25.55
CA HIS A 5 4.52 4.02 -24.73
C HIS A 5 5.84 3.76 -23.99
N GLU A 6 6.77 4.69 -24.01
CA GLU A 6 7.95 4.62 -23.15
C GLU A 6 7.86 5.65 -22.04
N SER A 7 7.61 5.17 -20.87
CA SER A 7 7.66 5.80 -19.55
C SER A 7 6.31 6.12 -18.89
N ALA A 8 5.46 5.13 -18.69
CA ALA A 8 4.78 5.08 -17.40
C ALA A 8 5.86 4.70 -16.37
N GLY A 9 6.72 5.66 -16.03
CA GLY A 9 7.74 5.49 -15.02
C GLY A 9 7.04 5.13 -13.72
N THR A 10 7.35 3.94 -13.21
CA THR A 10 7.04 3.57 -11.84
C THR A 10 7.53 4.70 -10.95
N GLY A 11 6.61 5.35 -10.21
CA GLY A 11 6.97 6.43 -9.31
C GLY A 11 7.85 5.94 -8.16
N PRO A 12 8.54 6.84 -7.41
CA PRO A 12 9.31 6.45 -6.24
C PRO A 12 8.42 5.65 -5.28
N GLY A 13 8.68 4.35 -5.12
CA GLY A 13 7.91 3.45 -4.29
C GLY A 13 7.31 2.23 -4.98
N ASP A 14 7.41 2.14 -6.30
CA ASP A 14 6.94 0.99 -7.09
C ASP A 14 8.02 -0.08 -7.31
N ALA A 15 9.12 -0.02 -6.56
CA ALA A 15 10.15 -1.04 -6.62
C ALA A 15 9.56 -2.43 -6.33
N HIS A 16 9.68 -3.32 -7.29
CA HIS A 16 9.27 -4.72 -7.15
C HIS A 16 10.40 -5.65 -7.60
N PHE A 17 10.64 -6.69 -6.81
CA PHE A 17 11.78 -7.56 -7.02
C PHE A 17 11.60 -8.93 -6.39
N ALA A 18 12.43 -9.86 -6.82
CA ALA A 18 12.62 -11.16 -6.22
C ALA A 18 14.04 -11.30 -5.66
N VAL A 19 14.22 -12.07 -4.61
CA VAL A 19 15.49 -12.31 -3.93
C VAL A 19 15.88 -13.79 -4.01
N PHE A 20 17.17 -14.01 -4.12
CA PHE A 20 17.76 -15.34 -4.38
C PHE A 20 18.95 -15.60 -3.47
N THR A 21 19.12 -16.85 -3.04
CA THR A 21 20.30 -17.31 -2.31
C THR A 21 21.51 -17.46 -3.25
N ASP A 22 22.73 -17.44 -2.70
CA ASP A 22 23.99 -17.56 -3.46
C ASP A 22 24.25 -19.01 -3.90
N ARG A 23 23.38 -19.54 -4.78
CA ARG A 23 23.42 -20.91 -5.30
C ARG A 23 23.30 -20.94 -6.82
N ALA A 24 23.85 -21.96 -7.43
CA ALA A 24 23.79 -22.12 -8.89
C ALA A 24 22.36 -22.41 -9.40
N ASP A 25 21.58 -23.22 -8.66
CA ASP A 25 20.19 -23.51 -8.94
C ASP A 25 19.31 -22.24 -8.79
N ALA A 26 19.51 -21.45 -7.75
CA ALA A 26 18.85 -20.17 -7.57
C ALA A 26 19.17 -19.16 -8.69
N ALA A 27 20.43 -19.11 -9.13
CA ALA A 27 20.83 -18.29 -10.28
C ALA A 27 20.18 -18.77 -11.59
N ALA A 28 19.89 -20.05 -11.74
CA ALA A 28 19.14 -20.56 -12.88
C ALA A 28 17.69 -20.08 -12.86
N VAL A 29 17.03 -20.14 -11.71
CA VAL A 29 15.66 -19.66 -11.52
C VAL A 29 15.59 -18.12 -11.69
N ALA A 30 16.59 -17.38 -11.23
CA ALA A 30 16.64 -15.91 -11.36
C ALA A 30 16.54 -15.43 -12.81
N ARG A 31 17.03 -16.21 -13.79
CA ARG A 31 16.89 -15.90 -15.22
C ARG A 31 15.42 -15.81 -15.69
N SER A 32 14.53 -16.56 -15.06
CA SER A 32 13.09 -16.50 -15.37
C SER A 32 12.41 -15.20 -14.94
N PHE A 33 13.07 -14.43 -14.08
CA PHE A 33 12.61 -13.10 -13.63
C PHE A 33 13.18 -11.95 -14.48
N THR A 34 14.17 -12.25 -15.33
CA THR A 34 14.80 -11.21 -16.17
C THR A 34 13.90 -10.89 -17.37
N ARG A 35 13.54 -9.62 -17.51
CA ARG A 35 12.73 -9.05 -18.60
C ARG A 35 13.42 -7.78 -19.12
N PRO A 36 13.05 -7.22 -20.26
CA PRO A 36 13.49 -5.88 -20.65
C PRO A 36 13.21 -4.89 -19.53
N GLY A 37 14.23 -4.10 -19.17
CA GLY A 37 14.16 -3.11 -18.08
C GLY A 37 14.38 -3.64 -16.68
N THR A 38 14.53 -4.97 -16.45
CA THR A 38 14.92 -5.48 -15.12
C THR A 38 16.36 -5.16 -14.79
N ARG A 39 16.60 -4.84 -13.52
CA ARG A 39 17.92 -4.63 -12.92
C ARG A 39 18.30 -5.85 -12.08
N THR A 40 19.59 -6.06 -11.91
CA THR A 40 20.13 -7.16 -11.12
C THR A 40 21.24 -6.67 -10.22
N LEU A 41 21.13 -7.00 -8.93
CA LEU A 41 22.26 -6.93 -8.00
C LEU A 41 22.81 -8.35 -7.79
N ALA A 42 24.12 -8.46 -7.60
CA ALA A 42 24.79 -9.73 -7.46
C ALA A 42 25.41 -9.92 -6.07
N HIS A 43 25.48 -11.17 -5.63
CA HIS A 43 26.33 -11.62 -4.52
C HIS A 43 27.83 -11.41 -4.87
N ALA A 44 28.70 -11.53 -3.89
CA ALA A 44 30.15 -11.49 -4.09
C ALA A 44 30.64 -12.57 -5.07
N SER A 45 29.90 -13.67 -5.20
CA SER A 45 30.16 -14.75 -6.17
C SER A 45 29.82 -14.38 -7.63
N GLY A 46 29.17 -13.23 -7.86
CA GLY A 46 28.63 -12.81 -9.16
C GLY A 46 27.26 -13.39 -9.51
N ARG A 47 26.65 -14.24 -8.65
CA ARG A 47 25.30 -14.78 -8.88
C ARG A 47 24.24 -13.74 -8.53
N PRO A 48 23.07 -13.75 -9.22
CA PRO A 48 21.97 -12.84 -8.88
C PRO A 48 21.55 -12.95 -7.42
N TRP A 49 21.41 -11.81 -6.77
CA TRP A 49 20.86 -11.68 -5.42
C TRP A 49 19.45 -11.09 -5.44
N LEU A 50 19.29 -9.97 -6.18
CA LEU A 50 18.04 -9.23 -6.29
C LEU A 50 17.80 -8.93 -7.76
N VAL A 51 16.62 -9.30 -8.26
CA VAL A 51 16.23 -9.13 -9.67
C VAL A 51 14.86 -8.47 -9.71
N GLY A 52 14.72 -7.36 -10.43
CA GLY A 52 13.44 -6.65 -10.51
C GLY A 52 13.55 -5.25 -11.10
N HIS A 53 12.59 -4.42 -10.74
CA HIS A 53 12.50 -3.03 -11.17
C HIS A 53 12.60 -2.10 -9.96
N TRP A 54 13.46 -1.10 -10.04
CA TRP A 54 13.63 -0.03 -9.04
C TRP A 54 14.39 1.14 -9.64
N HIS A 55 14.23 2.33 -9.08
CA HIS A 55 15.03 3.50 -9.42
C HIS A 55 16.35 3.54 -8.62
N ASP A 56 17.35 4.28 -9.12
CA ASP A 56 18.68 4.31 -8.50
C ASP A 56 18.69 4.82 -7.06
N ASP A 57 17.77 5.71 -6.72
CA ASP A 57 17.62 6.29 -5.40
C ASP A 57 16.80 5.42 -4.42
N GLU A 58 16.18 4.34 -4.90
CA GLU A 58 15.35 3.46 -4.08
C GLU A 58 16.11 2.34 -3.37
N VAL A 59 17.35 2.04 -3.79
CA VAL A 59 18.14 0.92 -3.24
C VAL A 59 19.35 1.44 -2.47
N LEU A 60 19.29 1.28 -1.17
CA LEU A 60 20.36 1.60 -0.24
C LEU A 60 20.79 0.33 0.51
N THR A 61 21.87 -0.29 0.11
CA THR A 61 22.48 -1.47 0.79
C THR A 61 21.46 -2.60 1.02
N ALA A 62 20.69 -2.55 2.11
CA ALA A 62 19.71 -3.56 2.52
C ALA A 62 18.26 -3.02 2.48
N VAL A 63 18.05 -1.82 1.98
CA VAL A 63 16.76 -1.10 2.03
C VAL A 63 16.33 -0.76 0.62
N VAL A 64 15.08 -1.13 0.25
CA VAL A 64 14.48 -0.81 -1.04
C VAL A 64 13.18 -0.04 -0.81
N GLY A 65 13.14 1.22 -1.23
CA GLY A 65 12.01 2.13 -1.08
C GLY A 65 12.38 3.44 -0.39
N CYS A 66 11.39 4.15 0.15
CA CYS A 66 11.59 5.44 0.79
C CYS A 66 12.21 5.28 2.19
N CYS A 67 13.52 5.53 2.31
CA CYS A 67 14.25 5.62 3.56
C CYS A 67 15.15 6.86 3.52
N PRO A 68 14.96 7.85 4.39
CA PRO A 68 15.71 9.11 4.35
C PRO A 68 17.08 9.04 5.04
N VAL A 69 17.53 7.87 5.40
CA VAL A 69 18.87 7.63 5.96
C VAL A 69 19.87 7.51 4.80
N ASP A 70 21.00 8.19 4.89
CA ASP A 70 22.04 8.09 3.87
C ASP A 70 22.75 6.73 3.86
N ALA A 71 23.35 6.39 2.73
CA ALA A 71 24.00 5.10 2.52
C ALA A 71 25.15 4.83 3.52
N ASP A 72 25.89 5.86 3.92
CA ASP A 72 27.02 5.71 4.85
C ASP A 72 26.54 5.44 6.28
N GLU A 73 25.47 6.12 6.70
CA GLU A 73 24.84 5.83 7.99
C GLU A 73 24.26 4.42 8.01
N LEU A 74 23.59 4.00 6.92
CA LEU A 74 23.05 2.65 6.83
C LEU A 74 24.17 1.60 6.88
N ARG A 75 25.28 1.82 6.15
CA ARG A 75 26.47 0.94 6.20
C ARG A 75 27.05 0.87 7.62
N ARG A 76 27.16 2.00 8.33
CA ARG A 76 27.63 2.00 9.72
C ARG A 76 26.74 1.19 10.65
N ARG A 77 25.41 1.31 10.49
CA ARG A 77 24.42 0.55 11.29
C ARG A 77 24.46 -0.94 11.00
N THR A 78 24.62 -1.31 9.73
CA THR A 78 24.63 -2.72 9.28
C THR A 78 25.99 -3.42 9.48
N ALA A 79 27.11 -2.68 9.49
CA ALA A 79 28.46 -3.26 9.61
C ALA A 79 28.71 -4.09 10.90
N ARG A 80 27.90 -3.88 11.93
CA ARG A 80 28.01 -4.57 13.23
C ARG A 80 27.07 -5.74 13.40
N LEU A 81 26.16 -5.95 12.43
CA LEU A 81 25.18 -7.04 12.50
C LEU A 81 25.89 -8.39 12.44
N ARG A 82 25.52 -9.26 13.38
CA ARG A 82 26.04 -10.64 13.49
C ARG A 82 24.97 -11.69 13.30
N ASP A 83 23.69 -11.30 13.46
CA ASP A 83 22.54 -12.17 13.33
C ASP A 83 21.43 -11.43 12.57
N LEU A 84 20.67 -12.17 11.77
CA LEU A 84 19.49 -11.65 11.05
C LEU A 84 18.40 -11.13 12.01
N ALA A 85 18.33 -11.62 13.26
CA ALA A 85 17.41 -11.11 14.27
C ALA A 85 17.71 -9.66 14.70
N GLU A 86 18.98 -9.23 14.63
CA GLU A 86 19.34 -7.85 14.96
C GLU A 86 18.74 -6.84 13.97
N LEU A 87 18.35 -7.28 12.77
CA LEU A 87 17.63 -6.48 11.80
C LEU A 87 16.25 -6.01 12.30
N ASP A 88 15.66 -6.68 13.28
CA ASP A 88 14.39 -6.27 13.89
C ASP A 88 14.51 -4.90 14.56
N ALA A 89 15.61 -4.67 15.28
CA ALA A 89 15.89 -3.39 15.92
C ALA A 89 16.20 -2.32 14.86
N LEU A 90 16.95 -2.67 13.83
CA LEU A 90 17.25 -1.77 12.70
C LEU A 90 15.96 -1.34 12.03
N ALA A 91 15.11 -2.27 11.63
CA ALA A 91 13.84 -2.00 10.95
C ALA A 91 12.94 -1.03 11.73
N ARG A 92 12.85 -1.22 13.06
CA ARG A 92 12.07 -0.35 13.93
C ARG A 92 12.69 1.03 14.15
N SER A 93 13.99 1.20 13.91
CA SER A 93 14.71 2.47 14.11
C SER A 93 14.81 3.32 12.85
N LEU A 94 14.57 2.74 11.69
CA LEU A 94 14.65 3.46 10.41
C LEU A 94 13.32 4.13 10.09
N PRO A 95 13.32 5.43 9.80
CA PRO A 95 12.13 6.12 9.31
C PRO A 95 11.84 5.80 7.84
N GLY A 96 10.58 5.85 7.45
CA GLY A 96 10.20 5.69 6.05
C GLY A 96 9.29 4.49 5.79
N SER A 97 9.22 4.08 4.52
CA SER A 97 8.46 2.92 4.05
C SER A 97 9.28 2.18 3.00
N PHE A 98 9.75 0.99 3.35
CA PHE A 98 10.73 0.25 2.55
C PHE A 98 10.60 -1.25 2.80
N HIS A 99 11.13 -2.05 1.87
CA HIS A 99 11.47 -3.44 2.12
C HIS A 99 12.89 -3.51 2.72
N LEU A 100 13.08 -4.32 3.73
CA LEU A 100 14.39 -4.61 4.28
C LEU A 100 14.84 -6.00 3.77
N VAL A 101 15.96 -6.00 3.05
CA VAL A 101 16.55 -7.20 2.46
C VAL A 101 17.95 -7.37 3.01
N ALA A 102 18.30 -8.56 3.47
CA ALA A 102 19.66 -8.83 3.96
C ALA A 102 20.12 -10.24 3.61
N VAL A 103 21.41 -10.36 3.39
CA VAL A 103 22.10 -11.65 3.24
C VAL A 103 23.14 -11.75 4.35
N LEU A 104 23.07 -12.85 5.11
CA LEU A 104 24.05 -13.15 6.15
C LEU A 104 24.25 -14.67 6.19
N ASP A 105 25.49 -15.13 6.12
CA ASP A 105 25.87 -16.53 6.14
C ASP A 105 25.10 -17.39 5.13
N GLY A 106 24.90 -16.84 3.93
CA GLY A 106 24.17 -17.47 2.84
C GLY A 106 22.64 -17.51 3.00
N GLN A 107 22.09 -17.08 4.14
CA GLN A 107 20.66 -16.92 4.34
C GLN A 107 20.20 -15.60 3.77
N VAL A 108 18.99 -15.56 3.22
CA VAL A 108 18.36 -14.33 2.71
C VAL A 108 17.13 -14.02 3.55
N ARG A 109 17.07 -12.80 4.10
CA ARG A 109 15.89 -12.29 4.79
C ARG A 109 15.24 -11.18 3.97
N LEU A 110 13.91 -11.24 3.85
CA LEU A 110 13.08 -10.19 3.25
C LEU A 110 11.90 -9.88 4.17
N GLN A 111 11.64 -8.60 4.40
CA GLN A 111 10.46 -8.12 5.13
C GLN A 111 9.88 -6.86 4.50
N GLY A 112 8.58 -6.69 4.64
CA GLY A 112 7.85 -5.49 4.28
C GLY A 112 7.65 -4.53 5.46
N THR A 113 6.53 -3.81 5.44
CA THR A 113 6.14 -2.86 6.49
C THR A 113 5.06 -3.45 7.38
N ALA A 114 5.06 -3.09 8.66
CA ALA A 114 4.03 -3.50 9.61
C ALA A 114 2.63 -2.96 9.25
N SER A 115 2.56 -1.92 8.41
CA SER A 115 1.31 -1.37 7.87
C SER A 115 0.68 -2.23 6.76
N GLY A 116 1.39 -3.24 6.23
CA GLY A 116 0.91 -4.02 5.10
C GLY A 116 0.93 -3.29 3.74
N LEU A 117 1.50 -2.07 3.67
CA LEU A 117 1.61 -1.33 2.40
C LEU A 117 2.74 -1.85 1.51
N ARG A 118 3.68 -2.59 2.08
CA ARG A 118 4.73 -3.29 1.35
C ARG A 118 4.68 -4.76 1.71
N LEU A 119 4.15 -5.53 0.78
CA LEU A 119 3.90 -6.95 0.97
C LEU A 119 5.12 -7.79 0.59
N VAL A 120 5.16 -9.01 1.09
CA VAL A 120 6.17 -10.00 0.76
C VAL A 120 5.47 -11.33 0.53
N PHE A 121 5.94 -12.06 -0.47
CA PHE A 121 5.43 -13.37 -0.86
C PHE A 121 6.59 -14.32 -1.10
N HIS A 122 6.34 -15.62 -1.02
CA HIS A 122 7.31 -16.60 -1.43
C HIS A 122 6.64 -17.84 -2.04
N THR A 123 7.40 -18.55 -2.86
CA THR A 123 7.00 -19.83 -3.45
C THR A 123 8.22 -20.71 -3.69
N GLU A 124 7.98 -21.92 -4.20
CA GLU A 124 9.03 -22.79 -4.67
C GLU A 124 8.99 -22.87 -6.21
N ILE A 125 10.15 -22.70 -6.84
CA ILE A 125 10.34 -22.79 -8.28
C ILE A 125 11.53 -23.73 -8.53
N ASP A 126 11.30 -24.86 -9.22
CA ASP A 126 12.32 -25.87 -9.53
C ASP A 126 13.14 -26.33 -8.30
N GLY A 127 12.45 -26.50 -7.16
CA GLY A 127 13.07 -26.91 -5.90
C GLY A 127 13.86 -25.82 -5.17
N VAL A 128 13.76 -24.56 -5.62
CA VAL A 128 14.37 -23.37 -5.00
C VAL A 128 13.29 -22.49 -4.39
N ARG A 129 13.48 -22.04 -3.17
CA ARG A 129 12.64 -21.02 -2.52
C ARG A 129 13.02 -19.63 -3.01
N VAL A 130 12.03 -18.92 -3.52
CA VAL A 130 12.15 -17.54 -3.98
C VAL A 130 11.19 -16.68 -3.19
N ALA A 131 11.66 -15.55 -2.66
CA ALA A 131 10.81 -14.54 -2.05
C ALA A 131 10.77 -13.31 -2.95
N ALA A 132 9.60 -12.65 -3.02
CA ALA A 132 9.38 -11.49 -3.86
C ALA A 132 8.41 -10.51 -3.21
N THR A 133 8.35 -9.30 -3.75
CA THR A 133 7.45 -8.23 -3.27
C THR A 133 6.08 -8.26 -3.94
N ARG A 134 5.90 -9.08 -5.00
CA ARG A 134 4.63 -9.23 -5.73
C ARG A 134 4.31 -10.70 -5.95
N ALA A 135 3.07 -11.07 -5.66
CA ALA A 135 2.56 -12.43 -5.84
C ALA A 135 2.37 -12.79 -7.31
N ASP A 136 1.86 -11.86 -8.11
CA ASP A 136 1.62 -12.03 -9.54
C ASP A 136 2.91 -12.34 -10.32
N THR A 137 4.04 -11.74 -9.93
CA THR A 137 5.35 -12.01 -10.53
C THR A 137 5.78 -13.46 -10.29
N LEU A 138 5.58 -13.97 -9.06
CA LEU A 138 5.86 -15.37 -8.72
C LEU A 138 4.92 -16.33 -9.47
N ALA A 139 3.65 -15.97 -9.52
CA ALA A 139 2.63 -16.75 -10.22
C ALA A 139 2.89 -16.82 -11.72
N ALA A 140 3.27 -15.71 -12.35
CA ALA A 140 3.58 -15.65 -13.78
C ALA A 140 4.77 -16.53 -14.16
N VAL A 141 5.84 -16.57 -13.35
CA VAL A 141 6.99 -17.44 -13.59
C VAL A 141 6.62 -18.92 -13.47
N ARG A 142 5.69 -19.25 -12.58
CA ARG A 142 5.19 -20.62 -12.39
C ARG A 142 4.05 -21.02 -13.32
N GLY A 143 3.46 -20.07 -14.06
CA GLY A 143 2.28 -20.31 -14.89
C GLY A 143 1.03 -20.66 -14.08
N LEU A 144 0.83 -20.02 -12.91
CA LEU A 144 -0.32 -20.26 -12.04
C LEU A 144 -1.50 -19.36 -12.41
N ASP A 145 -2.69 -19.94 -12.39
CA ASP A 145 -3.95 -19.18 -12.45
C ASP A 145 -4.38 -18.70 -11.07
N PRO A 146 -5.08 -17.55 -10.97
CA PRO A 146 -5.68 -17.08 -9.72
C PRO A 146 -6.68 -18.08 -9.16
N ASP A 147 -6.71 -18.24 -7.84
CA ASP A 147 -7.71 -19.04 -7.15
C ASP A 147 -9.04 -18.30 -7.06
N VAL A 148 -10.13 -18.95 -7.47
CA VAL A 148 -11.46 -18.33 -7.52
C VAL A 148 -12.00 -17.97 -6.13
N GLU A 149 -11.67 -18.76 -5.10
CA GLU A 149 -12.12 -18.49 -3.73
C GLU A 149 -11.36 -17.28 -3.17
N GLU A 150 -10.06 -17.19 -3.40
CA GLU A 150 -9.24 -16.05 -3.01
C GLU A 150 -9.63 -14.78 -3.77
N LEU A 151 -9.97 -14.89 -5.06
CA LEU A 151 -10.52 -13.80 -5.83
C LEU A 151 -11.83 -13.29 -5.23
N ALA A 152 -12.73 -14.20 -4.80
CA ALA A 152 -13.98 -13.82 -4.15
C ALA A 152 -13.76 -13.07 -2.83
N VAL A 153 -12.70 -13.42 -2.07
CA VAL A 153 -12.32 -12.68 -0.86
C VAL A 153 -11.91 -11.23 -1.20
N ARG A 154 -11.18 -11.02 -2.32
CA ARG A 154 -10.77 -9.68 -2.75
C ARG A 154 -11.93 -8.79 -3.20
N LEU A 155 -13.07 -9.38 -3.57
CA LEU A 155 -14.29 -8.63 -3.89
C LEU A 155 -15.05 -8.16 -2.64
N LEU A 156 -14.68 -8.64 -1.45
CA LEU A 156 -15.22 -8.13 -0.19
C LEU A 156 -14.50 -6.83 0.20
N TRP A 157 -15.27 -5.83 0.63
CA TRP A 157 -14.69 -4.57 1.11
C TRP A 157 -15.24 -4.19 2.50
N PRO A 158 -14.34 -4.04 3.48
CA PRO A 158 -12.94 -4.48 3.48
C PRO A 158 -12.83 -6.01 3.49
N ALA A 159 -11.77 -6.54 2.88
CA ALA A 159 -11.48 -7.97 2.98
C ALA A 159 -11.24 -8.34 4.45
N PRO A 160 -11.95 -9.36 4.99
CA PRO A 160 -11.89 -9.66 6.40
C PRO A 160 -10.57 -10.31 6.81
N TYR A 161 -10.00 -9.84 7.93
CA TYR A 161 -8.87 -10.52 8.57
C TYR A 161 -9.30 -11.91 9.10
N PRO A 162 -8.49 -12.98 8.96
CA PRO A 162 -7.14 -13.02 8.37
C PRO A 162 -7.10 -13.30 6.85
N LEU A 163 -8.22 -13.39 6.17
CA LEU A 163 -8.29 -13.71 4.74
C LEU A 163 -7.64 -12.62 3.86
N SER A 164 -7.57 -11.39 4.36
CA SER A 164 -6.86 -10.30 3.69
C SER A 164 -5.33 -10.48 3.65
N GLU A 165 -4.78 -11.42 4.44
CA GLU A 165 -3.34 -11.72 4.49
C GLU A 165 -2.95 -12.94 3.66
N THR A 166 -3.81 -13.40 2.75
CA THR A 166 -3.54 -14.51 1.82
C THR A 166 -3.05 -13.99 0.46
N SER A 167 -2.64 -14.89 -0.41
CA SER A 167 -2.35 -14.60 -1.82
C SER A 167 -3.51 -15.06 -2.70
N MET A 168 -3.72 -14.43 -3.85
CA MET A 168 -4.68 -14.91 -4.85
C MET A 168 -4.28 -16.24 -5.51
N TRP A 169 -3.07 -16.70 -5.29
CA TRP A 169 -2.53 -17.94 -5.84
C TRP A 169 -2.19 -18.89 -4.70
N ARG A 170 -2.85 -20.05 -4.59
CA ARG A 170 -2.66 -21.01 -3.48
C ARG A 170 -1.23 -21.44 -3.26
N GLU A 171 -0.43 -21.54 -4.33
CA GLU A 171 0.96 -21.96 -4.25
C GLU A 171 1.94 -20.83 -4.01
N VAL A 172 1.45 -19.61 -3.88
CA VAL A 172 2.22 -18.42 -3.47
C VAL A 172 1.80 -18.06 -2.05
N THR A 173 2.72 -18.15 -1.12
CA THR A 173 2.46 -17.85 0.30
C THR A 173 2.69 -16.37 0.57
N ALA A 174 1.69 -15.68 1.10
CA ALA A 174 1.85 -14.33 1.63
C ALA A 174 2.56 -14.37 2.99
N VAL A 175 3.42 -13.39 3.24
CA VAL A 175 4.08 -13.20 4.54
C VAL A 175 3.32 -12.14 5.30
N ALA A 176 2.84 -12.49 6.49
CA ALA A 176 2.09 -11.54 7.32
C ALA A 176 2.92 -10.26 7.57
N PRO A 177 2.31 -9.05 7.58
CA PRO A 177 3.03 -7.78 7.69
C PRO A 177 3.97 -7.67 8.88
N GLN A 178 3.64 -8.35 9.97
CA GLN A 178 4.45 -8.40 11.19
C GLN A 178 5.59 -9.42 11.16
N ASP A 179 5.67 -10.23 10.10
CA ASP A 179 6.67 -11.28 9.96
C ASP A 179 7.67 -10.94 8.83
N ALA A 180 8.84 -11.53 8.91
CA ALA A 180 9.84 -11.55 7.86
C ALA A 180 9.99 -12.99 7.35
N VAL A 181 10.23 -13.16 6.07
CA VAL A 181 10.63 -14.45 5.51
C VAL A 181 12.15 -14.59 5.51
N VAL A 182 12.64 -15.74 5.93
CA VAL A 182 14.06 -16.11 5.87
C VAL A 182 14.20 -17.38 5.06
N VAL A 183 14.90 -17.28 3.94
CA VAL A 183 15.31 -18.43 3.13
C VAL A 183 16.68 -18.88 3.61
N ALA A 184 16.81 -20.13 4.02
CA ALA A 184 18.08 -20.69 4.51
C ALA A 184 19.12 -20.80 3.39
N ALA A 185 20.39 -20.94 3.77
CA ALA A 185 21.51 -21.06 2.83
C ALA A 185 21.39 -22.29 1.88
N ASP A 186 20.59 -23.30 2.27
CA ASP A 186 20.28 -24.45 1.40
C ASP A 186 19.36 -24.07 0.22
N GLY A 187 18.79 -22.87 0.23
CA GLY A 187 17.86 -22.37 -0.80
C GLY A 187 16.50 -23.09 -0.84
N ARG A 188 16.19 -23.95 0.15
CA ARG A 188 15.00 -24.80 0.18
C ARG A 188 14.15 -24.61 1.43
N THR A 189 14.79 -24.37 2.55
CA THR A 189 14.13 -24.19 3.85
C THR A 189 13.69 -22.73 4.01
N VAL A 190 12.42 -22.53 4.37
CA VAL A 190 11.86 -21.21 4.67
C VAL A 190 11.34 -21.19 6.09
N ARG A 191 11.57 -20.10 6.77
CA ARG A 191 10.94 -19.80 8.07
C ARG A 191 10.40 -18.38 8.09
N HIS A 192 9.29 -18.17 8.80
CA HIS A 192 8.78 -16.84 9.13
C HIS A 192 9.25 -16.47 10.53
N THR A 193 9.69 -15.22 10.70
CA THR A 193 10.16 -14.69 11.98
C THR A 193 9.42 -13.41 12.30
N ARG A 194 8.76 -13.37 13.48
CA ARG A 194 8.06 -12.18 13.97
C ARG A 194 9.05 -11.07 14.30
N TRP A 195 8.99 -9.96 13.57
CA TRP A 195 9.85 -8.79 13.81
C TRP A 195 9.12 -7.63 14.49
N TRP A 196 7.80 -7.61 14.39
CA TRP A 196 6.97 -6.57 14.96
C TRP A 196 5.74 -7.16 15.66
N ALA A 197 5.32 -6.51 16.73
CA ALA A 197 4.06 -6.77 17.41
C ALA A 197 3.41 -5.42 17.76
N PRO A 198 2.07 -5.30 17.66
CA PRO A 198 1.39 -4.08 18.05
C PRO A 198 1.64 -3.83 19.54
N PRO A 199 1.99 -2.58 19.93
CA PRO A 199 2.18 -2.23 21.33
C PRO A 199 0.84 -2.33 22.07
N GLU A 200 0.92 -2.69 23.38
CA GLU A 200 -0.28 -2.66 24.20
C GLU A 200 -0.84 -1.23 24.34
N PRO A 201 -2.17 -1.03 24.21
CA PRO A 201 -2.81 0.28 24.27
C PRO A 201 -2.96 0.76 25.74
N VAL A 202 -1.85 1.07 26.38
CA VAL A 202 -1.78 1.45 27.81
C VAL A 202 -1.70 2.95 28.05
N ARG A 203 -1.42 3.75 27.01
CA ARG A 203 -1.24 5.20 27.16
C ARG A 203 -2.56 5.94 27.08
N PRO A 204 -2.80 6.92 27.96
CA PRO A 204 -3.95 7.84 27.80
C PRO A 204 -3.76 8.73 26.56
N LEU A 205 -4.86 9.22 26.00
CA LEU A 205 -4.85 10.04 24.77
C LEU A 205 -3.93 11.26 24.86
N ALA A 206 -3.90 11.93 26.01
CA ALA A 206 -3.07 13.11 26.22
C ALA A 206 -1.56 12.83 26.07
N GLU A 207 -1.13 11.61 26.38
CA GLU A 207 0.26 11.17 26.22
C GLU A 207 0.51 10.59 24.83
N ALA A 208 -0.48 9.93 24.24
CA ALA A 208 -0.35 9.30 22.94
C ALA A 208 -0.39 10.30 21.78
N ALA A 209 -1.22 11.36 21.87
CA ALA A 209 -1.41 12.33 20.80
C ALA A 209 -0.10 13.04 20.37
N PRO A 210 0.77 13.53 21.28
CA PRO A 210 2.06 14.08 20.89
C PRO A 210 2.99 13.07 20.20
N LEU A 211 2.92 11.78 20.56
CA LEU A 211 3.71 10.73 19.92
C LEU A 211 3.24 10.42 18.49
N ILE A 212 1.92 10.38 18.29
CA ILE A 212 1.32 10.21 16.96
C ILE A 212 1.69 11.40 16.08
N ARG A 213 1.56 12.62 16.61
CA ARG A 213 1.97 13.83 15.89
C ARG A 213 3.43 13.76 15.46
N LYS A 214 4.34 13.42 16.39
CA LYS A 214 5.76 13.29 16.08
C LYS A 214 6.03 12.23 15.00
N ALA A 215 5.37 11.07 15.09
CA ALA A 215 5.51 10.02 14.10
C ALA A 215 5.02 10.47 12.70
N LEU A 216 3.94 11.23 12.64
CA LEU A 216 3.42 11.80 11.40
C LEU A 216 4.37 12.89 10.84
N GLU A 217 4.91 13.77 11.69
CA GLU A 217 5.93 14.74 11.32
C GLU A 217 7.18 14.06 10.73
N GLU A 218 7.64 12.98 11.35
CA GLU A 218 8.76 12.17 10.85
C GLU A 218 8.43 11.49 9.51
N ALA A 219 7.23 10.95 9.35
CA ALA A 219 6.80 10.28 8.13
C ALA A 219 6.67 11.24 6.94
N VAL A 220 6.08 12.42 7.15
CA VAL A 220 5.99 13.48 6.12
C VAL A 220 7.39 14.02 5.83
N GLY A 221 8.16 14.37 6.88
CA GLY A 221 9.53 14.87 6.74
C GLY A 221 10.46 13.92 6.01
N ALA A 222 10.29 12.60 6.17
CA ALA A 222 11.06 11.59 5.44
C ALA A 222 10.90 11.73 3.91
N ARG A 223 9.75 12.21 3.45
CA ARG A 223 9.39 12.34 2.04
C ARG A 223 9.64 13.73 1.45
N THR A 224 9.70 14.75 2.30
CA THR A 224 9.74 16.16 1.89
C THR A 224 11.09 16.84 2.13
N ARG A 225 11.99 16.26 2.98
CA ARG A 225 13.28 16.87 3.36
C ARG A 225 14.24 17.15 2.21
N GLN A 226 14.13 16.41 1.11
CA GLN A 226 14.99 16.64 -0.06
C GLN A 226 14.61 17.91 -0.84
N GLY A 227 13.57 18.62 -0.41
CA GLY A 227 13.06 19.81 -1.11
C GLY A 227 12.38 19.44 -2.45
N GLY A 228 12.49 20.35 -3.42
CA GLY A 228 11.79 20.22 -4.69
C GLY A 228 10.30 20.56 -4.56
N VAL A 229 9.47 20.03 -5.48
CA VAL A 229 8.02 20.23 -5.45
C VAL A 229 7.36 18.94 -4.99
N VAL A 230 6.41 19.07 -4.05
CA VAL A 230 5.52 17.97 -3.65
C VAL A 230 4.08 18.47 -3.76
N SER A 231 3.15 17.59 -4.08
CA SER A 231 1.73 17.92 -4.02
C SER A 231 1.06 17.16 -2.87
N CYS A 232 -0.05 17.68 -2.39
CA CYS A 232 -0.86 17.02 -1.38
C CYS A 232 -2.34 17.29 -1.59
N ASP A 233 -3.18 16.34 -1.16
CA ASP A 233 -4.62 16.60 -1.06
C ASP A 233 -4.90 17.64 0.02
N LEU A 234 -5.88 18.49 -0.23
CA LEU A 234 -6.45 19.42 0.73
C LEU A 234 -7.98 19.40 0.60
N SER A 235 -8.61 18.41 1.20
CA SER A 235 -10.08 18.28 1.17
C SER A 235 -10.80 19.09 2.25
N GLY A 236 -10.05 19.75 3.16
CA GLY A 236 -10.64 20.36 4.34
C GLY A 236 -10.96 19.37 5.47
N GLY A 237 -10.89 18.07 5.22
CA GLY A 237 -10.92 17.01 6.23
C GLY A 237 -9.65 16.99 7.09
N LEU A 238 -9.72 16.36 8.26
CA LEU A 238 -8.60 16.36 9.22
C LEU A 238 -7.33 15.71 8.70
N ASP A 239 -7.46 14.63 7.95
CA ASP A 239 -6.32 13.79 7.54
C ASP A 239 -5.47 14.47 6.47
N SER A 240 -6.06 14.83 5.33
CA SER A 240 -5.35 15.51 4.24
C SER A 240 -4.82 16.87 4.67
N THR A 241 -5.63 17.64 5.41
CA THR A 241 -5.22 18.96 5.93
C THR A 241 -4.03 18.83 6.87
N SER A 242 -4.02 17.86 7.80
CA SER A 242 -2.88 17.63 8.69
C SER A 242 -1.60 17.30 7.92
N VAL A 243 -1.69 16.47 6.89
CA VAL A 243 -0.55 16.13 6.04
C VAL A 243 -0.04 17.36 5.27
N CYS A 244 -0.94 18.18 4.71
CA CYS A 244 -0.59 19.39 4.00
C CYS A 244 0.14 20.40 4.90
N PHE A 245 -0.36 20.65 6.12
CA PHE A 245 0.28 21.54 7.11
C PHE A 245 1.67 21.02 7.54
N LEU A 246 1.87 19.72 7.59
CA LEU A 246 3.18 19.17 7.91
C LEU A 246 4.15 19.24 6.72
N ALA A 247 3.63 19.08 5.49
CA ALA A 247 4.43 19.25 4.28
C ALA A 247 4.92 20.70 4.11
N ASP A 248 4.08 21.68 4.41
CA ASP A 248 4.41 23.12 4.36
C ASP A 248 5.58 23.50 5.29
N ARG A 249 5.76 22.78 6.40
CA ARG A 249 6.89 23.00 7.33
C ARG A 249 8.22 22.45 6.84
N SER A 250 8.24 21.81 5.69
CA SER A 250 9.44 21.21 5.11
C SER A 250 10.12 22.14 4.10
N PRO A 251 11.34 21.81 3.64
CA PRO A 251 11.99 22.58 2.57
C PRO A 251 11.33 22.45 1.19
N ALA A 252 10.34 21.58 1.02
CA ALA A 252 9.68 21.38 -0.25
C ALA A 252 8.66 22.49 -0.54
N ARG A 253 8.54 22.91 -1.80
CA ARG A 253 7.43 23.74 -2.26
C ARG A 253 6.18 22.86 -2.39
N VAL A 254 5.10 23.25 -1.74
CA VAL A 254 3.86 22.48 -1.68
C VAL A 254 2.84 23.00 -2.68
N VAL A 255 2.23 22.08 -3.42
CA VAL A 255 1.04 22.33 -4.24
C VAL A 255 -0.13 21.58 -3.60
N ALA A 256 -1.05 22.30 -2.97
CA ALA A 256 -2.27 21.72 -2.41
C ALA A 256 -3.32 21.54 -3.51
N SER A 257 -4.00 20.42 -3.50
CA SER A 257 -4.95 20.00 -4.51
C SER A 257 -6.30 19.71 -3.87
N THR A 258 -7.34 20.46 -4.30
CA THR A 258 -8.71 20.26 -3.83
C THR A 258 -9.60 19.85 -4.98
N TRP A 259 -10.25 18.74 -4.84
CA TRP A 259 -11.30 18.31 -5.76
C TRP A 259 -12.66 18.50 -5.06
N PRO A 260 -13.44 19.50 -5.46
CA PRO A 260 -14.77 19.72 -4.91
C PRO A 260 -15.73 18.66 -5.45
N GLY A 261 -16.64 18.19 -4.62
CA GLY A 261 -17.73 17.34 -5.05
C GLY A 261 -18.68 18.05 -6.02
N ARG A 262 -19.42 17.28 -6.81
CA ARG A 262 -20.49 17.82 -7.68
C ARG A 262 -21.79 18.11 -6.93
N ASP A 263 -21.90 17.62 -5.69
CA ASP A 263 -23.04 17.90 -4.82
C ASP A 263 -22.96 19.36 -4.32
N PRO A 264 -24.00 20.20 -4.57
CA PRO A 264 -24.02 21.56 -4.04
C PRO A 264 -23.96 21.65 -2.50
N ALA A 265 -24.27 20.55 -1.80
CA ALA A 265 -24.16 20.47 -0.35
C ALA A 265 -22.75 20.11 0.14
N ASP A 266 -21.82 19.83 -0.77
CA ASP A 266 -20.43 19.55 -0.44
C ASP A 266 -19.77 20.80 0.15
N THR A 267 -19.08 20.64 1.27
CA THR A 267 -18.41 21.73 1.99
C THR A 267 -16.89 21.64 1.94
N ASP A 268 -16.33 20.62 1.28
CA ASP A 268 -14.89 20.35 1.27
C ASP A 268 -14.09 21.56 0.78
N LEU A 269 -14.50 22.17 -0.33
CA LEU A 269 -13.83 23.35 -0.85
C LEU A 269 -13.82 24.51 0.16
N SER A 270 -14.94 24.75 0.84
CA SER A 270 -15.03 25.84 1.82
C SER A 270 -14.10 25.63 3.02
N TRP A 271 -13.90 24.39 3.44
CA TRP A 271 -12.94 24.04 4.49
C TRP A 271 -11.51 24.11 4.00
N ALA A 272 -11.24 23.67 2.76
CA ALA A 272 -9.93 23.82 2.14
C ALA A 272 -9.51 25.28 2.02
N GLU A 273 -10.40 26.18 1.56
CA GLU A 273 -10.15 27.62 1.48
C GLU A 273 -9.86 28.25 2.86
N ARG A 274 -10.56 27.81 3.90
CA ARG A 274 -10.25 28.23 5.28
C ARG A 274 -8.87 27.78 5.73
N ALA A 275 -8.47 26.56 5.39
CA ALA A 275 -7.14 26.04 5.69
C ALA A 275 -6.06 26.82 4.93
N MET A 276 -6.31 27.18 3.67
CA MET A 276 -5.39 28.01 2.87
C MET A 276 -5.12 29.39 3.49
N GLY A 277 -6.06 29.93 4.26
CA GLY A 277 -5.82 31.16 5.02
C GLY A 277 -4.66 31.08 6.02
N TYR A 278 -4.20 29.90 6.35
CA TYR A 278 -3.06 29.62 7.24
C TYR A 278 -1.82 29.06 6.51
N LEU A 279 -1.88 28.96 5.18
CA LEU A 279 -0.84 28.36 4.32
C LEU A 279 -0.44 29.36 3.21
N PRO A 280 0.14 30.53 3.55
CA PRO A 280 0.37 31.63 2.60
C PRO A 280 1.35 31.28 1.48
N ASP A 281 2.27 30.34 1.71
CA ASP A 281 3.31 29.94 0.76
C ASP A 281 2.93 28.71 -0.07
N VAL A 282 1.75 28.13 0.18
CA VAL A 282 1.25 26.94 -0.54
C VAL A 282 0.45 27.37 -1.77
N GLU A 283 0.81 26.82 -2.92
CA GLU A 283 0.02 26.97 -4.14
C GLU A 283 -1.25 26.14 -4.03
N HIS A 284 -2.43 26.77 -4.18
CA HIS A 284 -3.71 26.04 -4.15
C HIS A 284 -4.26 25.81 -5.55
N MET A 285 -4.49 24.56 -5.89
CA MET A 285 -5.11 24.14 -7.13
C MET A 285 -6.47 23.51 -6.83
N VAL A 286 -7.52 24.11 -7.37
CA VAL A 286 -8.89 23.60 -7.29
C VAL A 286 -9.26 22.99 -8.64
N TRP A 287 -9.67 21.73 -8.62
CA TRP A 287 -10.11 21.03 -9.81
C TRP A 287 -11.53 21.45 -10.20
N ASP A 288 -11.78 21.49 -11.51
CA ASP A 288 -13.13 21.60 -12.00
C ASP A 288 -13.87 20.27 -11.74
N ALA A 289 -14.94 20.33 -10.94
CA ALA A 289 -15.74 19.16 -10.60
C ALA A 289 -16.39 18.51 -11.82
N ASP A 290 -16.81 19.31 -12.80
CA ASP A 290 -17.49 18.80 -13.99
C ASP A 290 -16.51 18.23 -15.03
N ALA A 291 -15.28 18.75 -15.06
CA ALA A 291 -14.21 18.24 -15.91
C ALA A 291 -13.50 17.01 -15.33
N SER A 292 -13.61 16.78 -14.03
CA SER A 292 -12.98 15.61 -13.37
C SER A 292 -13.77 14.33 -13.63
N PRO A 293 -13.10 13.20 -13.89
CA PRO A 293 -13.78 11.91 -14.09
C PRO A 293 -14.66 11.50 -12.92
N LEU A 294 -15.73 10.80 -13.22
CA LEU A 294 -16.58 10.18 -12.20
C LEU A 294 -15.92 8.92 -11.62
N VAL A 295 -16.44 8.51 -10.46
CA VAL A 295 -16.12 7.20 -9.86
C VAL A 295 -16.52 6.10 -10.85
N TYR A 296 -15.63 5.14 -11.07
CA TYR A 296 -15.75 4.05 -12.04
C TYR A 296 -15.78 4.47 -13.52
N GLU A 297 -15.53 5.73 -13.84
CA GLU A 297 -15.51 6.17 -15.24
C GLU A 297 -14.36 5.50 -15.99
N ASP A 298 -14.64 5.05 -17.21
CA ASP A 298 -13.68 4.46 -18.17
C ASP A 298 -12.79 3.31 -17.60
N LEU A 299 -13.32 2.52 -16.67
CA LEU A 299 -12.55 1.41 -16.08
C LEU A 299 -12.03 0.41 -17.11
N LEU A 300 -12.77 0.18 -18.20
CA LEU A 300 -12.38 -0.74 -19.26
C LEU A 300 -11.28 -0.18 -20.17
N GLY A 301 -11.08 1.13 -20.14
CA GLY A 301 -10.00 1.82 -20.85
C GLY A 301 -8.71 1.96 -20.05
N ILE A 302 -8.69 1.52 -18.79
CA ILE A 302 -7.51 1.59 -17.93
C ILE A 302 -6.70 0.31 -18.08
N ASP A 303 -5.47 0.45 -18.56
CA ASP A 303 -4.54 -0.66 -18.80
C ASP A 303 -3.41 -0.67 -17.73
N ASP A 304 -3.78 -0.54 -16.48
CA ASP A 304 -2.84 -0.60 -15.36
C ASP A 304 -2.63 -2.05 -14.90
N LEU A 305 -1.39 -2.44 -14.75
CA LEU A 305 -1.02 -3.73 -14.18
C LEU A 305 -1.10 -3.69 -12.65
N LEU A 306 -2.28 -3.93 -12.12
CA LEU A 306 -2.46 -4.15 -10.68
C LEU A 306 -2.05 -5.57 -10.32
N ASP A 307 -1.48 -5.76 -9.12
CA ASP A 307 -1.07 -7.08 -8.62
C ASP A 307 -2.26 -7.89 -8.09
N GLU A 308 -3.34 -7.24 -7.66
CA GLU A 308 -4.58 -7.88 -7.25
C GLU A 308 -5.77 -6.90 -7.37
N PRO A 309 -7.03 -7.40 -7.39
CA PRO A 309 -8.20 -6.54 -7.35
C PRO A 309 -8.21 -5.65 -6.11
N THR A 310 -8.50 -4.36 -6.30
CA THR A 310 -8.55 -3.38 -5.21
C THR A 310 -9.72 -2.43 -5.39
N ILE A 311 -10.28 -1.96 -4.27
CA ILE A 311 -11.30 -0.90 -4.29
C ILE A 311 -10.72 0.42 -4.85
N GLY A 312 -9.42 0.63 -4.77
CA GLY A 312 -8.76 1.82 -5.30
C GLY A 312 -8.99 2.03 -6.80
N VAL A 313 -9.41 1.00 -7.53
CA VAL A 313 -9.78 1.10 -8.95
C VAL A 313 -10.96 2.05 -9.18
N MET A 314 -11.85 2.23 -8.19
CA MET A 314 -13.01 3.12 -8.31
C MET A 314 -12.63 4.58 -8.65
N ASP A 315 -11.52 5.06 -8.12
CA ASP A 315 -11.02 6.42 -8.32
C ASP A 315 -9.88 6.52 -9.35
N ARG A 316 -9.57 5.40 -10.03
CA ARG A 316 -8.38 5.32 -10.89
C ARG A 316 -8.38 6.34 -12.03
N SER A 317 -9.51 6.51 -12.73
CA SER A 317 -9.63 7.51 -13.79
C SER A 317 -9.33 8.92 -13.29
N ARG A 318 -9.80 9.25 -12.08
CA ARG A 318 -9.53 10.54 -11.44
C ARG A 318 -8.05 10.71 -11.10
N VAL A 319 -7.44 9.68 -10.53
CA VAL A 319 -5.99 9.66 -10.24
C VAL A 319 -5.18 9.88 -11.50
N LEU A 320 -5.50 9.15 -12.59
CA LEU A 320 -4.83 9.27 -13.89
C LEU A 320 -5.07 10.64 -14.55
N HIS A 321 -6.18 11.31 -14.26
CA HIS A 321 -6.45 12.66 -14.71
C HIS A 321 -5.65 13.72 -13.95
N HIS A 322 -5.54 13.59 -12.62
CA HIS A 322 -4.96 14.61 -11.76
C HIS A 322 -3.44 14.52 -11.64
N LEU A 323 -2.89 13.32 -11.44
CA LEU A 323 -1.45 13.17 -11.18
C LEU A 323 -0.54 13.69 -12.30
N PRO A 324 -0.81 13.49 -13.60
CA PRO A 324 0.01 14.04 -14.67
C PRO A 324 0.08 15.57 -14.65
N VAL A 325 -1.02 16.24 -14.30
CA VAL A 325 -1.06 17.71 -14.21
C VAL A 325 -0.22 18.20 -13.04
N LEU A 326 -0.26 17.52 -11.91
CA LEU A 326 0.60 17.80 -10.75
C LEU A 326 2.08 17.53 -11.07
N ALA A 327 2.36 16.44 -11.77
CA ALA A 327 3.71 16.11 -12.23
C ALA A 327 4.27 17.17 -13.19
N ALA A 328 3.44 17.68 -14.13
CA ALA A 328 3.81 18.78 -15.02
C ALA A 328 4.15 20.08 -14.29
N ARG A 329 3.67 20.27 -13.04
CA ARG A 329 4.07 21.37 -12.14
C ARG A 329 5.36 21.10 -11.37
N GLY A 330 6.02 19.97 -11.65
CA GLY A 330 7.26 19.51 -11.03
C GLY A 330 7.04 18.69 -9.75
N SER A 331 5.79 18.34 -9.41
CA SER A 331 5.55 17.47 -8.25
C SER A 331 6.14 16.08 -8.50
N ARG A 332 7.08 15.70 -7.65
CA ARG A 332 7.72 14.38 -7.67
C ARG A 332 7.03 13.35 -6.79
N LEU A 333 6.13 13.81 -5.93
CA LEU A 333 5.42 12.99 -4.96
C LEU A 333 4.09 13.64 -4.61
N HIS A 334 3.04 12.84 -4.54
CA HIS A 334 1.74 13.27 -4.06
C HIS A 334 1.43 12.64 -2.70
N LEU A 335 1.07 13.46 -1.72
CA LEU A 335 0.70 13.04 -0.37
C LEU A 335 -0.82 13.07 -0.24
N THR A 336 -1.41 11.97 0.20
CA THR A 336 -2.86 11.86 0.39
C THR A 336 -3.22 11.72 1.86
N GLY A 337 -4.45 12.04 2.23
CA GLY A 337 -5.02 11.76 3.55
C GLY A 337 -5.52 10.33 3.72
N ILE A 338 -5.50 9.52 2.65
CA ILE A 338 -6.00 8.15 2.66
C ILE A 338 -5.21 7.32 3.69
N GLY A 339 -5.93 6.62 4.55
CA GLY A 339 -5.36 5.80 5.63
C GLY A 339 -5.37 6.46 7.00
N GLY A 340 -5.69 7.75 7.13
CA GLY A 340 -5.83 8.43 8.41
C GLY A 340 -6.85 7.75 9.32
N ASP A 341 -8.01 7.43 8.80
CA ASP A 341 -9.06 6.70 9.52
C ASP A 341 -8.59 5.31 9.99
N HIS A 342 -7.77 4.60 9.21
CA HIS A 342 -7.24 3.30 9.61
C HIS A 342 -6.27 3.40 10.80
N VAL A 343 -5.60 4.53 10.98
CA VAL A 343 -4.65 4.76 12.06
C VAL A 343 -5.30 5.41 13.27
N ALA A 344 -6.22 6.36 13.06
CA ALA A 344 -6.80 7.20 14.11
C ALA A 344 -8.18 6.73 14.57
N TRP A 345 -8.86 5.87 13.82
CA TRP A 345 -10.17 5.32 14.16
C TRP A 345 -10.05 3.96 14.84
N CYS A 346 -10.91 3.68 15.81
CA CYS A 346 -11.05 2.34 16.39
C CYS A 346 -12.22 1.60 15.72
N SER A 347 -11.98 0.34 15.32
CA SER A 347 -13.02 -0.51 14.78
C SER A 347 -14.07 -0.83 15.85
N GLU A 348 -15.27 -1.26 15.43
CA GLU A 348 -16.36 -1.69 16.32
C GLU A 348 -15.95 -2.85 17.24
N ALA A 349 -14.98 -3.65 16.85
CA ALA A 349 -14.39 -4.71 17.68
C ALA A 349 -13.82 -4.18 19.01
N TYR A 350 -13.39 -2.90 19.05
CA TYR A 350 -12.94 -2.25 20.28
C TYR A 350 -14.04 -2.22 21.36
N TYR A 351 -15.31 -2.04 20.99
CA TYR A 351 -16.43 -2.00 21.93
C TYR A 351 -16.61 -3.31 22.68
N HIS A 352 -16.29 -4.45 22.06
CA HIS A 352 -16.34 -5.75 22.73
C HIS A 352 -15.35 -5.84 23.93
N ARG A 353 -14.13 -5.32 23.75
CA ARG A 353 -13.15 -5.21 24.84
C ARG A 353 -13.61 -4.17 25.88
N LEU A 354 -14.10 -3.04 25.41
CA LEU A 354 -14.54 -1.94 26.26
C LEU A 354 -15.73 -2.32 27.16
N LEU A 355 -16.70 -3.06 26.64
CA LEU A 355 -17.83 -3.58 27.41
C LEU A 355 -17.39 -4.51 28.55
N ARG A 356 -16.32 -5.28 28.35
CA ARG A 356 -15.78 -6.17 29.38
C ARG A 356 -14.96 -5.43 30.44
N THR A 357 -14.25 -4.39 30.07
CA THR A 357 -13.30 -3.69 30.94
C THR A 357 -13.88 -2.43 31.59
N ARG A 358 -14.77 -1.70 30.88
CA ARG A 358 -15.37 -0.42 31.29
C ARG A 358 -16.83 -0.31 30.81
N PRO A 359 -17.76 -1.11 31.31
CA PRO A 359 -19.09 -1.23 30.74
C PRO A 359 -19.90 0.08 30.69
N LEU A 360 -19.83 0.90 31.73
CA LEU A 360 -20.57 2.18 31.77
C LEU A 360 -20.02 3.16 30.75
N PHE A 361 -18.70 3.21 30.56
CA PHE A 361 -18.07 4.05 29.56
C PHE A 361 -18.41 3.54 28.14
N ALA A 362 -18.37 2.23 27.92
CA ALA A 362 -18.76 1.62 26.67
C ALA A 362 -20.20 1.96 26.27
N LEU A 363 -21.16 1.86 27.23
CA LEU A 363 -22.56 2.23 26.99
C LEU A 363 -22.73 3.70 26.63
N ARG A 364 -21.94 4.60 27.26
CA ARG A 364 -21.96 6.02 26.91
C ARG A 364 -21.44 6.26 25.49
N GLN A 365 -20.34 5.62 25.11
CA GLN A 365 -19.77 5.72 23.77
C GLN A 365 -20.74 5.16 22.70
N LEU A 366 -21.32 3.99 22.94
CA LEU A 366 -22.30 3.37 22.04
C LEU A 366 -23.55 4.25 21.86
N ARG A 367 -23.99 4.93 22.91
CA ARG A 367 -25.10 5.90 22.79
C ARG A 367 -24.72 7.08 21.92
N GLY A 368 -23.49 7.60 22.06
CA GLY A 368 -22.98 8.67 21.21
C GLY A 368 -22.88 8.22 19.75
N PHE A 369 -22.31 7.06 19.49
CA PHE A 369 -22.21 6.48 18.16
C PHE A 369 -23.58 6.27 17.49
N ARG A 370 -24.54 5.74 18.26
CA ARG A 370 -25.94 5.59 17.80
C ARG A 370 -26.61 6.92 17.47
N ALA A 371 -26.25 8.00 18.18
CA ALA A 371 -26.80 9.34 17.91
C ALA A 371 -26.24 9.95 16.61
N LEU A 372 -25.02 9.57 16.21
CA LEU A 372 -24.38 9.96 14.95
C LEU A 372 -24.87 9.14 13.75
N SER A 373 -25.41 7.94 13.99
CA SER A 373 -26.00 7.10 12.96
C SER A 373 -27.51 7.38 12.92
N PRO A 374 -28.01 8.18 11.96
CA PRO A 374 -29.44 8.45 11.90
C PRO A 374 -30.17 7.14 11.64
N THR A 375 -30.83 6.61 12.68
CA THR A 375 -31.84 5.58 12.47
C THR A 375 -32.93 6.23 11.61
N PRO A 376 -33.35 5.65 10.48
CA PRO A 376 -34.48 6.17 9.73
C PRO A 376 -35.64 6.35 10.71
N GLY A 377 -36.03 7.60 10.96
CA GLY A 377 -37.04 7.93 11.91
C GLY A 377 -38.33 7.23 11.52
N ARG A 378 -38.99 6.61 12.47
CA ARG A 378 -40.43 6.29 12.39
C ARG A 378 -41.18 7.62 12.28
N THR A 379 -41.19 8.24 11.11
CA THR A 379 -42.16 9.27 10.78
C THR A 379 -43.32 8.60 10.07
N GLY A 380 -44.46 8.75 10.67
CA GLY A 380 -45.85 8.51 10.29
C GLY A 380 -46.17 7.71 9.03
N SER A 381 -46.98 6.67 9.21
CA SER A 381 -47.99 6.07 8.31
C SER A 381 -47.78 6.22 6.79
N GLY A 382 -46.66 5.77 6.28
CA GLY A 382 -46.41 5.41 4.90
C GLY A 382 -45.44 4.26 4.97
N SER A 383 -45.82 3.08 4.52
CA SER A 383 -44.94 1.93 4.47
C SER A 383 -43.65 2.30 3.70
N PRO A 384 -42.51 2.47 4.37
CA PRO A 384 -41.26 2.52 3.62
C PRO A 384 -41.00 1.08 3.21
N THR A 385 -41.09 0.81 1.92
CA THR A 385 -40.41 -0.31 1.32
C THR A 385 -38.98 -0.29 1.89
N PRO A 386 -38.45 -1.34 2.53
CA PRO A 386 -37.07 -1.38 2.94
C PRO A 386 -36.24 -1.12 1.69
N PRO A 387 -35.13 -0.36 1.76
CA PRO A 387 -34.19 -0.29 0.66
C PRO A 387 -33.89 -1.73 0.31
N GLY A 388 -34.28 -2.11 -0.90
CA GLY A 388 -34.20 -3.49 -1.32
C GLY A 388 -32.78 -3.96 -1.09
N THR A 389 -32.59 -4.90 -0.18
CA THR A 389 -31.59 -5.89 -0.36
C THR A 389 -31.78 -6.39 -1.77
N CYS A 390 -31.00 -5.86 -2.70
CA CYS A 390 -30.78 -6.50 -3.98
C CYS A 390 -30.07 -7.83 -3.68
N VAL A 391 -30.83 -8.75 -3.07
CA VAL A 391 -30.63 -10.15 -3.34
C VAL A 391 -31.16 -10.30 -4.75
N ALA A 392 -30.36 -9.91 -5.73
CA ALA A 392 -30.51 -10.40 -7.07
C ALA A 392 -30.58 -11.93 -6.87
N ARG A 393 -31.76 -12.48 -7.05
CA ARG A 393 -31.88 -13.93 -7.23
C ARG A 393 -30.96 -14.23 -8.39
N CYS A 394 -29.77 -14.76 -8.06
CA CYS A 394 -28.92 -15.39 -9.05
C CYS A 394 -29.85 -16.34 -9.80
N PRO A 395 -30.07 -16.17 -11.11
CA PRO A 395 -30.70 -17.18 -11.89
C PRO A 395 -29.87 -18.44 -11.67
N ARG A 396 -30.55 -19.55 -11.34
CA ARG A 396 -29.89 -20.86 -11.22
C ARG A 396 -29.02 -21.03 -12.46
N PRO A 397 -27.73 -21.38 -12.31
CA PRO A 397 -26.88 -21.61 -13.46
C PRO A 397 -27.54 -22.68 -14.32
N SER A 398 -27.86 -22.36 -15.55
CA SER A 398 -28.22 -23.37 -16.54
C SER A 398 -27.00 -24.28 -16.71
N PRO A 399 -27.16 -25.60 -16.74
CA PRO A 399 -26.06 -26.51 -16.95
C PRO A 399 -25.60 -26.38 -18.42
N ARG A 400 -24.44 -25.88 -18.63
CA ARG A 400 -23.65 -25.75 -19.86
C ARG A 400 -23.30 -24.29 -20.19
N VAL A 401 -22.29 -23.79 -19.53
CA VAL A 401 -21.35 -22.86 -20.17
C VAL A 401 -20.04 -23.64 -20.23
N SER A 402 -19.72 -24.09 -21.43
CA SER A 402 -18.39 -24.62 -21.77
C SER A 402 -17.36 -23.55 -21.44
N ALA A 403 -16.27 -23.92 -20.78
CA ALA A 403 -15.13 -23.07 -20.52
C ALA A 403 -14.64 -22.46 -21.84
N GLY A 404 -15.05 -21.25 -22.10
CA GLY A 404 -14.52 -20.40 -23.16
C GLY A 404 -13.19 -19.86 -22.68
N ALA A 405 -12.13 -20.24 -23.37
CA ALA A 405 -10.79 -19.77 -23.13
C ALA A 405 -10.73 -18.24 -23.12
N TRP A 406 -10.12 -17.67 -22.11
CA TRP A 406 -9.68 -16.28 -22.15
C TRP A 406 -8.71 -16.10 -23.31
N PRO A 407 -8.78 -14.98 -24.05
CA PRO A 407 -7.88 -14.76 -25.16
C PRO A 407 -6.43 -14.80 -24.66
N ARG A 408 -5.66 -15.75 -25.15
CA ARG A 408 -4.20 -15.77 -25.01
C ARG A 408 -3.68 -14.49 -25.67
N ALA A 409 -2.84 -13.76 -24.95
CA ALA A 409 -2.12 -12.64 -25.52
C ALA A 409 -1.47 -13.08 -26.83
N CYS A 410 -1.83 -12.41 -27.94
CA CYS A 410 -1.20 -12.60 -29.23
C CYS A 410 0.29 -12.28 -29.11
N SER A 411 1.11 -13.32 -29.25
CA SER A 411 2.49 -13.18 -29.69
C SER A 411 2.46 -12.77 -31.16
N THR A 412 2.77 -11.52 -31.46
CA THR A 412 3.16 -11.10 -32.82
C THR A 412 4.65 -10.84 -32.81
N GLY A 413 5.29 -11.48 -33.80
CA GLY A 413 6.71 -11.44 -34.06
C GLY A 413 7.29 -10.06 -34.45
#